data_02584c7d8c929ced6eee94257eedb8fd
#
_entry.id   02584c7d8c929ced6eee94257eedb8fd
#
_cell.length_a   1.000
_cell.length_b   1.000
_cell.length_c   1.000
_cell.angle_alpha   90.00
_cell.angle_beta   90.00
_cell.angle_gamma   90.00
#
_symmetry.space_group_name_H-M   'P 1'
#
loop_
_entity.id
_entity.type
_entity.pdbx_description
1 polymer ?
#
loop_
_entity_poly.entity_id
_entity_poly.type
_entity_poly.pdbx_seq_one_letter_code
_entity_poly.pdbx_strand_id
1 'polypeptide(L)'
;VGSEMCIRDRDRVSVGRIFDMSLKDELDAYVQKTLDEQWERRAGQKVPDTDDLPLKNLAVEIDATVLYADLASSTRMVEVHKDWFAAEVYKSYLYCAAKIIRARGGIITAYDGDRVMGVFIGNSKNSAAAKCGLQINWTSKKMVAAKIAEKYPKSSFVLKQRVGIDTSKLFVARTGIRGSNDLVWVGNAANNAAKLAALAPRYP
;
A
#
# COMPACT_ATOMS: atom_id res chain seq x y z
N VAL A 1 -46.96 -35.65 21.88
CA VAL A 1 -47.31 -34.30 22.33
C VAL A 1 -46.25 -33.39 21.75
N GLY A 2 -46.56 -32.81 20.58
CA GLY A 2 -45.70 -31.90 19.85
C GLY A 2 -45.80 -30.49 20.43
N SER A 3 -44.73 -29.75 20.41
CA SER A 3 -44.76 -28.30 20.41
C SER A 3 -43.95 -27.79 19.21
N GLU A 4 -44.68 -27.49 18.17
CA GLU A 4 -44.18 -26.67 17.07
C GLU A 4 -43.90 -25.28 17.62
N MET A 5 -42.60 -24.91 17.65
CA MET A 5 -42.19 -23.57 17.97
C MET A 5 -42.23 -22.73 16.68
N CYS A 6 -43.31 -21.99 16.59
CA CYS A 6 -43.55 -21.02 15.53
C CYS A 6 -42.45 -19.93 15.56
N ILE A 7 -41.48 -19.99 14.67
CA ILE A 7 -40.54 -18.90 14.44
C ILE A 7 -41.32 -17.80 13.72
N ARG A 8 -41.78 -16.81 14.50
CA ARG A 8 -42.35 -15.60 13.96
C ARG A 8 -41.29 -14.80 13.21
N ASP A 9 -41.58 -14.59 11.93
CA ASP A 9 -41.05 -13.58 11.05
C ASP A 9 -40.91 -12.21 11.75
N ARG A 10 -39.77 -11.94 12.32
CA ARG A 10 -39.35 -10.61 12.74
C ARG A 10 -37.86 -10.49 12.52
N ASP A 11 -37.45 -10.19 11.32
CA ASP A 11 -36.20 -9.52 11.06
C ASP A 11 -36.09 -9.14 9.56
N ARG A 12 -37.13 -8.46 9.07
CA ARG A 12 -36.90 -7.44 8.03
C ARG A 12 -36.44 -6.18 8.75
N VAL A 13 -35.26 -6.21 9.33
CA VAL A 13 -34.55 -5.00 9.68
C VAL A 13 -34.10 -4.39 8.35
N SER A 14 -34.87 -3.40 7.89
CA SER A 14 -34.50 -2.62 6.74
C SER A 14 -33.09 -2.06 7.00
N VAL A 15 -32.15 -2.27 6.09
CA VAL A 15 -30.78 -1.75 6.09
C VAL A 15 -30.76 -0.21 6.31
N GLY A 16 -31.87 0.47 6.17
CA GLY A 16 -32.03 1.90 6.42
C GLY A 16 -32.09 2.37 7.88
N ARG A 17 -32.05 1.46 8.88
CA ARG A 17 -32.08 1.84 10.31
C ARG A 17 -30.73 1.73 11.03
N ILE A 18 -29.64 1.46 10.31
CA ILE A 18 -28.30 1.28 10.92
C ILE A 18 -27.57 2.63 11.02
N PHE A 19 -27.95 3.64 10.27
CA PHE A 19 -27.32 4.98 10.37
C PHE A 19 -28.11 5.84 11.38
N ASP A 20 -27.40 6.32 12.39
CA ASP A 20 -27.87 7.46 13.17
C ASP A 20 -28.13 8.62 12.19
N MET A 21 -29.30 9.29 12.34
CA MET A 21 -29.67 10.42 11.46
C MET A 21 -28.57 11.47 11.41
N SER A 22 -27.88 11.72 12.53
CA SER A 22 -26.77 12.66 12.63
C SER A 22 -25.55 12.23 11.82
N LEU A 23 -25.17 10.96 11.82
CA LEU A 23 -24.05 10.43 11.04
C LEU A 23 -24.35 10.47 9.54
N LYS A 24 -25.58 10.14 9.14
CA LYS A 24 -25.99 10.23 7.73
C LYS A 24 -25.87 11.67 7.22
N ASP A 25 -26.32 12.64 7.99
CA ASP A 25 -26.29 14.04 7.60
C ASP A 25 -24.85 14.57 7.52
N GLU A 26 -23.98 14.16 8.45
CA GLU A 26 -22.55 14.48 8.41
C GLU A 26 -21.86 13.91 7.15
N LEU A 27 -22.13 12.64 6.82
CA LEU A 27 -21.56 12.00 5.64
C LEU A 27 -22.03 12.65 4.34
N ASP A 28 -23.34 12.95 4.25
CA ASP A 28 -23.91 13.62 3.08
C ASP A 28 -23.30 15.01 2.88
N ALA A 29 -23.23 15.80 3.94
CA ALA A 29 -22.62 17.13 3.92
C ALA A 29 -21.14 17.10 3.52
N TYR A 30 -20.37 16.10 4.02
CA TYR A 30 -18.97 15.95 3.65
C TYR A 30 -18.78 15.57 2.18
N VAL A 31 -19.59 14.64 1.67
CA VAL A 31 -19.56 14.24 0.26
C VAL A 31 -19.92 15.42 -0.64
N GLN A 32 -21.03 16.12 -0.32
CA GLN A 32 -21.46 17.28 -1.09
C GLN A 32 -20.38 18.36 -1.11
N LYS A 33 -19.84 18.72 0.05
CA LYS A 33 -18.75 19.70 0.16
C LYS A 33 -17.54 19.31 -0.68
N THR A 34 -17.11 18.03 -0.60
CA THR A 34 -15.94 17.55 -1.34
C THR A 34 -16.13 17.62 -2.86
N LEU A 35 -17.37 17.39 -3.34
CA LEU A 35 -17.70 17.45 -4.77
C LEU A 35 -17.85 18.87 -5.29
N ASP A 36 -18.37 19.79 -4.48
CA ASP A 36 -18.63 21.18 -4.87
C ASP A 36 -17.39 22.07 -4.75
N GLU A 37 -16.48 21.78 -3.81
CA GLU A 37 -15.28 22.57 -3.57
C GLU A 37 -14.27 22.40 -4.71
N GLN A 38 -13.84 23.53 -5.32
CA GLN A 38 -12.83 23.50 -6.36
C GLN A 38 -11.46 23.07 -5.81
N TRP A 39 -10.73 22.29 -6.62
CA TRP A 39 -9.40 21.85 -6.27
C TRP A 39 -8.35 22.95 -6.44
N GLU A 40 -7.67 23.28 -5.37
CA GLU A 40 -6.43 24.02 -5.41
C GLU A 40 -5.27 23.09 -5.80
N ARG A 41 -4.39 23.54 -6.70
CA ARG A 41 -3.24 22.76 -7.18
C ARG A 41 -1.95 23.57 -7.02
N ARG A 42 -0.90 22.90 -6.53
CA ARG A 42 0.44 23.49 -6.49
C ARG A 42 1.49 22.53 -7.03
N ALA A 43 2.49 23.06 -7.74
CA ALA A 43 3.63 22.26 -8.16
C ALA A 43 4.49 21.89 -6.95
N GLY A 44 4.84 20.59 -6.82
CA GLY A 44 5.68 20.08 -5.75
C GLY A 44 7.12 19.88 -6.21
N GLN A 45 8.07 20.28 -5.36
CA GLN A 45 9.50 20.06 -5.56
C GLN A 45 10.07 18.99 -4.61
N LYS A 46 9.26 18.52 -3.67
CA LYS A 46 9.56 17.43 -2.75
C LYS A 46 8.40 16.46 -2.70
N VAL A 47 8.66 15.23 -2.29
CA VAL A 47 7.61 14.27 -1.93
C VAL A 47 6.91 14.81 -0.68
N PRO A 48 5.59 15.08 -0.71
CA PRO A 48 4.90 15.63 0.43
C PRO A 48 4.76 14.60 1.55
N ASP A 49 4.67 15.09 2.79
CA ASP A 49 4.21 14.35 3.96
C ASP A 49 2.75 14.71 4.26
N THR A 50 2.07 13.91 5.08
CA THR A 50 0.67 14.16 5.48
C THR A 50 0.47 15.54 6.08
N ASP A 51 1.44 16.04 6.86
CA ASP A 51 1.35 17.34 7.51
C ASP A 51 1.63 18.53 6.57
N ASP A 52 2.15 18.27 5.36
CA ASP A 52 2.32 19.28 4.32
C ASP A 52 0.98 19.67 3.64
N LEU A 53 -0.07 18.88 3.82
CA LEU A 53 -1.35 19.00 3.15
C LEU A 53 -2.53 19.05 4.14
N PRO A 54 -3.44 20.01 4.01
CA PRO A 54 -4.68 20.05 4.81
C PRO A 54 -5.69 19.00 4.32
N LEU A 55 -6.65 18.64 5.19
CA LEU A 55 -7.83 17.83 4.83
C LEU A 55 -8.88 18.70 4.09
N LYS A 56 -8.52 19.21 2.90
CA LYS A 56 -9.40 19.96 1.99
C LYS A 56 -9.01 19.65 0.55
N ASN A 57 -9.75 20.14 -0.43
CA ASN A 57 -9.48 19.97 -1.86
C ASN A 57 -8.23 20.77 -2.29
N LEU A 58 -7.07 20.40 -1.75
CA LEU A 58 -5.75 20.89 -2.12
C LEU A 58 -4.84 19.70 -2.48
N ALA A 59 -4.15 19.80 -3.60
CA ALA A 59 -3.21 18.79 -4.04
C ALA A 59 -1.85 19.38 -4.43
N VAL A 60 -0.83 18.54 -4.26
CA VAL A 60 0.51 18.78 -4.79
C VAL A 60 0.71 17.92 -6.04
N GLU A 61 1.07 18.56 -7.15
CA GLU A 61 1.42 17.87 -8.39
C GLU A 61 2.94 17.65 -8.45
N ILE A 62 3.36 16.40 -8.58
CA ILE A 62 4.78 16.03 -8.69
C ILE A 62 5.00 15.11 -9.89
N ASP A 63 6.12 15.26 -10.57
CA ASP A 63 6.61 14.29 -11.57
C ASP A 63 7.51 13.28 -10.85
N ALA A 64 7.02 12.05 -10.68
CA ALA A 64 7.65 11.05 -9.84
C ALA A 64 7.69 9.67 -10.48
N THR A 65 8.64 8.87 -10.02
CA THR A 65 8.70 7.43 -10.27
C THR A 65 8.29 6.70 -8.99
N VAL A 66 7.28 5.85 -9.09
CA VAL A 66 6.79 5.02 -8.00
C VAL A 66 7.38 3.63 -8.12
N LEU A 67 7.83 3.10 -6.99
CA LEU A 67 8.28 1.72 -6.83
C LEU A 67 7.43 1.05 -5.75
N TYR A 68 6.82 -0.07 -6.10
CA TYR A 68 6.27 -1.02 -5.13
C TYR A 68 7.15 -2.25 -5.05
N ALA A 69 7.53 -2.63 -3.84
CA ALA A 69 8.22 -3.90 -3.56
C ALA A 69 7.32 -4.76 -2.69
N ASP A 70 7.00 -5.97 -3.14
CA ASP A 70 5.95 -6.84 -2.62
C ASP A 70 6.43 -8.27 -2.49
N LEU A 71 6.03 -9.00 -1.42
CA LEU A 71 6.31 -10.42 -1.28
C LEU A 71 5.34 -11.25 -2.13
N ALA A 72 5.88 -12.15 -2.91
CA ALA A 72 5.05 -13.05 -3.69
C ALA A 72 4.56 -14.24 -2.84
N SER A 73 3.26 -14.55 -2.95
CA SER A 73 2.63 -15.69 -2.26
C SER A 73 2.64 -15.60 -0.74
N SER A 74 2.58 -14.40 -0.20
CA SER A 74 2.52 -14.12 1.23
C SER A 74 1.31 -14.75 1.91
N THR A 75 0.14 -14.74 1.27
CA THR A 75 -1.07 -15.42 1.76
C THR A 75 -0.80 -16.91 2.01
N ARG A 76 -0.21 -17.61 1.03
CA ARG A 76 0.14 -19.03 1.20
C ARG A 76 1.17 -19.26 2.30
N MET A 77 2.11 -18.32 2.47
CA MET A 77 3.09 -18.42 3.55
C MET A 77 2.41 -18.38 4.92
N VAL A 78 1.46 -17.48 5.13
CA VAL A 78 0.69 -17.36 6.39
C VAL A 78 -0.20 -18.59 6.63
N GLU A 79 -0.75 -19.20 5.58
CA GLU A 79 -1.57 -20.43 5.70
C GLU A 79 -0.75 -21.66 6.10
N VAL A 80 0.50 -21.77 5.61
CA VAL A 80 1.31 -22.99 5.73
C VAL A 80 2.31 -22.93 6.89
N HIS A 81 2.77 -21.74 7.25
CA HIS A 81 3.80 -21.55 8.26
C HIS A 81 3.22 -20.89 9.53
N LYS A 82 3.99 -20.97 10.63
CA LYS A 82 3.66 -20.29 11.87
C LYS A 82 3.70 -18.77 11.70
N ASP A 83 2.88 -18.07 12.45
CA ASP A 83 2.74 -16.62 12.46
C ASP A 83 4.07 -15.88 12.69
N TRP A 84 4.86 -16.33 13.68
CA TRP A 84 6.18 -15.76 13.96
C TRP A 84 7.18 -15.94 12.81
N PHE A 85 7.11 -17.07 12.06
CA PHE A 85 7.94 -17.28 10.87
C PHE A 85 7.57 -16.25 9.78
N ALA A 86 6.27 -16.12 9.49
CA ALA A 86 5.80 -15.13 8.51
C ALA A 86 6.20 -13.70 8.92
N ALA A 87 6.07 -13.36 10.20
CA ALA A 87 6.48 -12.05 10.72
C ALA A 87 8.00 -11.81 10.58
N GLU A 88 8.84 -12.82 10.81
CA GLU A 88 10.29 -12.70 10.59
C GLU A 88 10.64 -12.49 9.12
N VAL A 89 9.96 -13.19 8.20
CA VAL A 89 10.14 -13.00 6.76
C VAL A 89 9.72 -11.59 6.35
N TYR A 90 8.54 -11.11 6.77
CA TYR A 90 8.07 -9.76 6.49
C TYR A 90 9.03 -8.70 6.99
N LYS A 91 9.40 -8.77 8.28
CA LYS A 91 10.33 -7.80 8.88
C LYS A 91 11.68 -7.77 8.18
N SER A 92 12.24 -8.93 7.85
CA SER A 92 13.54 -9.02 7.18
C SER A 92 13.50 -8.44 5.76
N TYR A 93 12.48 -8.79 5.00
CA TYR A 93 12.28 -8.29 3.64
C TYR A 93 12.01 -6.79 3.60
N LEU A 94 11.02 -6.33 4.35
CA LEU A 94 10.61 -4.93 4.37
C LEU A 94 11.71 -4.01 4.89
N TYR A 95 12.46 -4.43 5.91
CA TYR A 95 13.62 -3.68 6.39
C TYR A 95 14.67 -3.49 5.29
N CYS A 96 15.03 -4.58 4.59
CA CYS A 96 16.01 -4.52 3.50
C CYS A 96 15.51 -3.63 2.35
N ALA A 97 14.26 -3.82 1.91
CA ALA A 97 13.66 -3.03 0.85
C ALA A 97 13.63 -1.53 1.21
N ALA A 98 13.17 -1.19 2.41
CA ALA A 98 13.11 0.18 2.89
C ALA A 98 14.49 0.85 2.99
N LYS A 99 15.49 0.14 3.51
CA LYS A 99 16.87 0.66 3.58
C LYS A 99 17.45 0.91 2.19
N ILE A 100 17.17 0.04 1.23
CA ILE A 100 17.62 0.19 -0.17
C ILE A 100 16.90 1.37 -0.84
N ILE A 101 15.58 1.51 -0.68
CA ILE A 101 14.81 2.63 -1.20
C ILE A 101 15.43 3.95 -0.72
N ARG A 102 15.65 4.10 0.58
CA ARG A 102 16.25 5.31 1.16
C ARG A 102 17.68 5.55 0.68
N ALA A 103 18.50 4.50 0.61
CA ALA A 103 19.88 4.60 0.14
C ALA A 103 19.98 5.02 -1.34
N ARG A 104 18.92 4.80 -2.13
CA ARG A 104 18.81 5.23 -3.54
C ARG A 104 18.08 6.56 -3.71
N GLY A 105 17.83 7.30 -2.64
CA GLY A 105 17.18 8.61 -2.67
C GLY A 105 15.65 8.57 -2.80
N GLY A 106 15.03 7.40 -2.61
CA GLY A 106 13.58 7.26 -2.55
C GLY A 106 13.03 7.62 -1.17
N ILE A 107 11.83 8.17 -1.16
CA ILE A 107 11.05 8.45 0.06
C ILE A 107 10.02 7.33 0.22
N ILE A 108 9.97 6.72 1.40
CA ILE A 108 8.96 5.71 1.73
C ILE A 108 7.68 6.45 2.10
N THR A 109 6.59 6.10 1.43
CA THR A 109 5.30 6.77 1.60
C THR A 109 4.22 5.87 2.18
N ALA A 110 4.37 4.55 2.08
CA ALA A 110 3.40 3.61 2.65
C ALA A 110 4.01 2.23 2.90
N TYR A 111 3.51 1.57 3.94
CA TYR A 111 3.61 0.14 4.14
C TYR A 111 2.18 -0.43 4.13
N ASP A 112 1.97 -1.53 3.41
CA ASP A 112 0.69 -2.21 3.35
C ASP A 112 0.94 -3.73 3.44
N GLY A 113 0.81 -4.26 4.65
CA GLY A 113 1.12 -5.66 4.96
C GLY A 113 2.58 -6.02 4.65
N ASP A 114 2.80 -6.79 3.61
CA ASP A 114 4.09 -7.27 3.13
C ASP A 114 4.68 -6.45 1.97
N ARG A 115 4.10 -5.27 1.73
CA ARG A 115 4.43 -4.37 0.63
C ARG A 115 4.92 -3.02 1.14
N VAL A 116 5.87 -2.42 0.42
CA VAL A 116 6.35 -1.06 0.68
C VAL A 116 6.30 -0.23 -0.60
N MET A 117 5.85 1.02 -0.49
CA MET A 117 5.85 2.01 -1.56
C MET A 117 7.00 3.00 -1.36
N GLY A 118 7.78 3.21 -2.41
CA GLY A 118 8.81 4.25 -2.48
C GLY A 118 8.56 5.20 -3.65
N VAL A 119 8.77 6.49 -3.41
CA VAL A 119 8.61 7.54 -4.42
C VAL A 119 9.94 8.23 -4.67
N PHE A 120 10.30 8.36 -5.94
CA PHE A 120 11.52 9.00 -6.40
C PHE A 120 11.18 10.24 -7.24
N ILE A 121 11.90 11.33 -7.03
CA ILE A 121 11.76 12.58 -7.79
C ILE A 121 13.11 13.06 -8.34
N GLY A 122 13.10 14.10 -9.16
CA GLY A 122 14.30 14.68 -9.77
C GLY A 122 14.72 13.97 -11.04
N ASN A 123 15.82 14.47 -11.64
CA ASN A 123 16.25 14.07 -12.99
C ASN A 123 16.68 12.61 -13.11
N SER A 124 17.16 11.99 -12.03
CA SER A 124 17.60 10.60 -12.01
C SER A 124 16.58 9.62 -11.41
N LYS A 125 15.34 10.05 -11.17
CA LYS A 125 14.29 9.22 -10.50
C LYS A 125 14.12 7.84 -11.12
N ASN A 126 14.08 7.75 -12.46
CA ASN A 126 13.87 6.49 -13.17
C ASN A 126 15.04 5.52 -12.98
N SER A 127 16.25 5.98 -13.17
CA SER A 127 17.45 5.15 -13.00
C SER A 127 17.71 4.78 -11.54
N ALA A 128 17.38 5.66 -10.61
CA ALA A 128 17.46 5.39 -9.17
C ALA A 128 16.45 4.28 -8.76
N ALA A 129 15.21 4.39 -9.21
CA ALA A 129 14.18 3.38 -8.96
C ALA A 129 14.52 2.03 -9.59
N ALA A 130 15.02 2.01 -10.84
CA ALA A 130 15.44 0.77 -11.51
C ALA A 130 16.61 0.09 -10.78
N LYS A 131 17.64 0.84 -10.39
CA LYS A 131 18.78 0.33 -9.59
C LYS A 131 18.30 -0.17 -8.22
N CYS A 132 17.34 0.52 -7.60
CA CYS A 132 16.71 0.12 -6.36
C CYS A 132 16.02 -1.25 -6.51
N GLY A 133 15.19 -1.45 -7.53
CA GLY A 133 14.51 -2.71 -7.80
C GLY A 133 15.47 -3.88 -8.02
N LEU A 134 16.54 -3.68 -8.79
CA LEU A 134 17.59 -4.69 -8.99
C LEU A 134 18.30 -5.05 -7.68
N GLN A 135 18.60 -4.06 -6.84
CA GLN A 135 19.26 -4.28 -5.56
C GLN A 135 18.35 -5.00 -4.56
N ILE A 136 17.05 -4.65 -4.52
CA ILE A 136 16.05 -5.37 -3.71
C ILE A 136 15.99 -6.85 -4.14
N ASN A 137 15.93 -7.12 -5.45
CA ASN A 137 15.89 -8.48 -5.96
C ASN A 137 17.15 -9.28 -5.58
N TRP A 138 18.34 -8.69 -5.74
CA TRP A 138 19.59 -9.33 -5.35
C TRP A 138 19.63 -9.62 -3.84
N THR A 139 19.32 -8.61 -3.01
CA THR A 139 19.34 -8.75 -1.55
C THR A 139 18.34 -9.79 -1.07
N SER A 140 17.14 -9.82 -1.64
CA SER A 140 16.13 -10.84 -1.30
C SER A 140 16.61 -12.25 -1.62
N LYS A 141 17.19 -12.45 -2.81
CA LYS A 141 17.66 -13.78 -3.27
C LYS A 141 18.95 -14.22 -2.60
N LYS A 142 19.91 -13.32 -2.41
CA LYS A 142 21.28 -13.69 -1.98
C LYS A 142 21.56 -13.48 -0.50
N MET A 143 20.77 -12.62 0.17
CA MET A 143 20.96 -12.38 1.62
C MET A 143 19.78 -12.91 2.44
N VAL A 144 18.57 -12.38 2.21
CA VAL A 144 17.42 -12.71 3.06
C VAL A 144 17.05 -14.19 2.92
N ALA A 145 16.90 -14.68 1.69
CA ALA A 145 16.60 -16.11 1.45
C ALA A 145 17.67 -17.05 2.03
N ALA A 146 18.97 -16.70 1.88
CA ALA A 146 20.05 -17.51 2.43
C ALA A 146 20.01 -17.58 3.97
N LYS A 147 19.73 -16.46 4.64
CA LYS A 147 19.63 -16.42 6.10
C LYS A 147 18.40 -17.16 6.63
N ILE A 148 17.27 -17.10 5.91
CA ILE A 148 16.09 -17.89 6.24
C ILE A 148 16.39 -19.39 6.10
N ALA A 149 17.04 -19.83 5.01
CA ALA A 149 17.40 -21.22 4.80
C ALA A 149 18.41 -21.74 5.84
N GLU A 150 19.37 -20.91 6.24
CA GLU A 150 20.32 -21.22 7.30
C GLU A 150 19.63 -21.46 8.65
N LYS A 151 18.69 -20.57 9.00
CA LYS A 151 17.94 -20.67 10.27
C LYS A 151 16.91 -21.80 10.26
N TYR A 152 16.28 -22.07 9.11
CA TYR A 152 15.20 -23.05 8.96
C TYR A 152 15.53 -24.12 7.89
N PRO A 153 16.55 -24.95 8.10
CA PRO A 153 17.05 -25.89 7.09
C PRO A 153 16.03 -26.98 6.69
N LYS A 154 15.00 -27.21 7.52
CA LYS A 154 13.91 -28.16 7.24
C LYS A 154 12.70 -27.51 6.56
N SER A 155 12.71 -26.19 6.36
CA SER A 155 11.62 -25.49 5.69
C SER A 155 11.76 -25.59 4.18
N SER A 156 10.66 -25.90 3.50
CA SER A 156 10.56 -25.81 2.03
C SER A 156 10.23 -24.42 1.52
N PHE A 157 10.23 -23.41 2.40
CA PHE A 157 9.91 -22.04 2.03
C PHE A 157 10.95 -21.45 1.07
N VAL A 158 10.47 -20.88 -0.02
CA VAL A 158 11.28 -20.13 -0.99
C VAL A 158 10.82 -18.69 -1.03
N LEU A 159 11.68 -17.77 -0.59
CA LEU A 159 11.39 -16.35 -0.64
C LEU A 159 11.31 -15.88 -2.10
N LYS A 160 10.14 -15.36 -2.47
CA LYS A 160 9.90 -14.72 -3.76
C LYS A 160 9.38 -13.31 -3.53
N GLN A 161 9.80 -12.37 -4.36
CA GLN A 161 9.36 -10.99 -4.31
C GLN A 161 9.20 -10.43 -5.72
N ARG A 162 8.49 -9.32 -5.83
CA ARG A 162 8.25 -8.58 -7.07
C ARG A 162 8.46 -7.09 -6.84
N VAL A 163 8.95 -6.43 -7.87
CA VAL A 163 9.07 -4.97 -7.87
C VAL A 163 8.37 -4.43 -9.11
N GLY A 164 7.39 -3.58 -8.88
CA GLY A 164 6.73 -2.81 -9.93
C GLY A 164 7.22 -1.37 -9.90
N ILE A 165 7.54 -0.81 -11.09
CA ILE A 165 8.03 0.56 -11.23
C ILE A 165 7.30 1.21 -12.39
N ASP A 166 6.82 2.44 -12.18
CA ASP A 166 6.28 3.27 -13.26
C ASP A 166 6.49 4.76 -12.95
N THR A 167 6.38 5.61 -13.98
CA THR A 167 6.64 7.04 -13.90
C THR A 167 5.50 7.84 -14.52
N SER A 168 4.99 8.82 -13.78
CA SER A 168 4.02 9.78 -14.27
C SER A 168 3.97 11.03 -13.40
N LYS A 169 3.22 12.04 -13.84
CA LYS A 169 2.71 13.07 -12.95
C LYS A 169 1.74 12.42 -11.95
N LEU A 170 1.84 12.81 -10.71
CA LEU A 170 0.98 12.39 -9.61
C LEU A 170 0.31 13.61 -8.99
N PHE A 171 -0.96 13.46 -8.69
CA PHE A 171 -1.77 14.41 -7.94
C PHE A 171 -1.90 13.84 -6.53
N VAL A 172 -1.25 14.49 -5.56
CA VAL A 172 -1.15 13.99 -4.18
C VAL A 172 -2.00 14.84 -3.28
N ALA A 173 -2.96 14.24 -2.60
CA ALA A 173 -3.87 14.90 -1.70
C ALA A 173 -3.99 14.16 -0.37
N ARG A 174 -4.35 14.87 0.70
CA ARG A 174 -4.62 14.25 2.00
C ARG A 174 -6.06 13.76 2.05
N THR A 175 -6.26 12.54 2.50
CA THR A 175 -7.57 11.90 2.66
C THR A 175 -7.74 11.32 4.06
N GLY A 176 -8.98 11.04 4.46
CA GLY A 176 -9.33 10.48 5.75
C GLY A 176 -9.99 11.49 6.68
N ILE A 177 -9.93 11.24 7.97
CA ILE A 177 -10.51 12.07 9.02
C ILE A 177 -9.44 12.64 9.94
N ARG A 178 -9.79 13.63 10.75
CA ARG A 178 -8.86 14.19 11.74
C ARG A 178 -8.37 13.10 12.69
N GLY A 179 -7.04 12.96 12.81
CA GLY A 179 -6.39 11.95 13.64
C GLY A 179 -6.24 10.58 12.98
N SER A 180 -6.88 10.34 11.82
CA SER A 180 -6.73 9.11 11.05
C SER A 180 -6.79 9.44 9.55
N ASN A 181 -5.64 9.75 8.98
CA ASN A 181 -5.53 10.24 7.60
C ASN A 181 -4.20 9.81 6.98
N ASP A 182 -4.16 9.83 5.65
CA ASP A 182 -2.99 9.48 4.86
C ASP A 182 -3.01 10.23 3.53
N LEU A 183 -1.99 10.08 2.71
CA LEU A 183 -1.90 10.64 1.38
C LEU A 183 -2.47 9.69 0.32
N VAL A 184 -3.35 10.21 -0.53
CA VAL A 184 -3.78 9.50 -1.74
C VAL A 184 -2.93 9.95 -2.93
N TRP A 185 -2.42 8.99 -3.69
CA TRP A 185 -1.51 9.15 -4.81
C TRP A 185 -2.24 8.88 -6.12
N VAL A 186 -2.84 9.90 -6.69
CA VAL A 186 -3.66 9.77 -7.91
C VAL A 186 -2.78 9.95 -9.15
N GLY A 187 -2.68 8.92 -9.97
CA GLY A 187 -1.94 8.93 -11.23
C GLY A 187 -1.51 7.56 -11.70
N ASN A 188 -1.09 7.47 -12.96
CA ASN A 188 -0.78 6.19 -13.60
C ASN A 188 0.36 5.45 -12.89
N ALA A 189 1.42 6.15 -12.48
CA ALA A 189 2.59 5.52 -11.88
C ALA A 189 2.25 4.74 -10.61
N ALA A 190 1.43 5.28 -9.71
CA ALA A 190 1.03 4.58 -8.49
C ALA A 190 0.26 3.30 -8.79
N ASN A 191 -0.75 3.40 -9.68
CA ASN A 191 -1.59 2.27 -10.05
C ASN A 191 -0.82 1.20 -10.84
N ASN A 192 -0.01 1.61 -11.81
CA ASN A 192 0.73 0.67 -12.66
C ASN A 192 1.84 -0.03 -11.88
N ALA A 193 2.60 0.70 -11.05
CA ALA A 193 3.63 0.10 -10.21
C ALA A 193 3.03 -0.96 -9.26
N ALA A 194 1.86 -0.68 -8.64
CA ALA A 194 1.15 -1.63 -7.81
C ALA A 194 0.71 -2.88 -8.59
N LYS A 195 0.11 -2.69 -9.80
CA LYS A 195 -0.30 -3.79 -10.68
C LYS A 195 0.89 -4.62 -11.13
N LEU A 196 2.00 -4.00 -11.52
CA LEU A 196 3.22 -4.70 -11.94
C LEU A 196 3.82 -5.54 -10.80
N ALA A 197 3.81 -5.04 -9.57
CA ALA A 197 4.24 -5.79 -8.39
C ALA A 197 3.32 -7.00 -8.09
N ALA A 198 2.04 -6.93 -8.46
CA ALA A 198 1.06 -8.00 -8.27
C ALA A 198 1.02 -9.05 -9.40
N LEU A 199 1.67 -8.80 -10.55
CA LEU A 199 1.63 -9.72 -11.69
C LEU A 199 2.20 -11.09 -11.34
N ALA A 200 1.55 -12.16 -11.84
CA ALA A 200 2.13 -13.50 -11.79
C ALA A 200 3.47 -13.54 -12.58
N PRO A 201 4.48 -14.27 -12.12
CA PRO A 201 5.75 -14.37 -12.85
C PRO A 201 5.49 -15.02 -14.21
N ARG A 202 5.80 -14.31 -15.29
CA ARG A 202 5.82 -14.86 -16.64
C ARG A 202 7.13 -15.62 -16.94
N TYR A 203 8.16 -15.34 -16.14
CA TYR A 203 9.50 -15.93 -16.26
C TYR A 203 9.98 -16.40 -14.88
N PRO A 204 10.62 -17.56 -14.79
CA PRO A 204 11.13 -18.10 -13.53
C PRO A 204 12.29 -17.27 -12.94
#